data_48e5aeea50fc22baa0002bdc0c5c0810
#
_entry.id   48e5aeea50fc22baa0002bdc0c5c0810
#
_cell.length_a   1.000
_cell.length_b   1.000
_cell.length_c   1.000
_cell.angle_alpha   90.00
_cell.angle_beta   90.00
_cell.angle_gamma   90.00
#
_symmetry.space_group_name_H-M   'P 1'
#
loop_
_entity.id
_entity.type
_entity.pdbx_description
1 polymer ?
#
loop_
_entity_poly.entity_id
_entity_poly.type
_entity_poly.pdbx_seq_one_letter_code
_entity_poly.pdbx_strand_id
1 'polypeptide(L)'
;MLPNKTIKKEIKTMKFYEINLQLFANELQTTLLSGLSAEMKTFYDMTLIDEATSNLVHDQFGQKRPIPANGGKTIEFRKFAPLAKATTPLTEGVTPDGKSLSVSTITATVNQYGDYITQSDVLELTSLDNTILEATKLLGRQAGVTLDTVVRDVLNSGTNVTYCPKVAADGTETAVTSRNGLDATSQLTVKVIQQVVAKLRGQNAPTINGKYVAIIHPYVAYDLMRDKEWIEAHKYTNPTNLYEGEIGEIAGVRFVQTTEAKVYTGGVFSTLFIGEGAYGVTEITGGGLQTIVKQKGSAGTADPLDQRSSVGWKAIKTAELLIPNYLVRVESKSAAFSATTNEN
;
A
#
# COMPACT_ATOMS: atom_id res chain seq x y z
N MET A 1 10.39 -2.61 93.81
CA MET A 1 10.60 -1.29 93.15
C MET A 1 10.88 -1.52 91.70
N LEU A 2 9.92 -1.31 90.83
CA LEU A 2 10.08 -1.38 89.38
C LEU A 2 9.65 -0.03 88.79
N PRO A 3 10.42 0.59 87.86
CA PRO A 3 10.12 1.91 87.37
C PRO A 3 9.12 1.86 86.21
N ASN A 4 8.19 2.77 86.27
CA ASN A 4 7.14 3.07 85.35
C ASN A 4 7.71 3.52 83.98
N LYS A 5 7.48 2.73 82.89
CA LYS A 5 7.78 3.15 81.51
C LYS A 5 6.55 3.82 80.92
N THR A 6 6.60 5.15 80.82
CA THR A 6 5.67 6.01 80.13
C THR A 6 5.80 5.77 78.61
N ILE A 7 4.79 5.18 77.99
CA ILE A 7 4.72 5.02 76.52
C ILE A 7 4.15 6.36 75.97
N LYS A 8 5.05 7.16 75.34
CA LYS A 8 4.65 8.29 74.53
C LYS A 8 4.14 7.77 73.19
N LYS A 9 2.80 7.86 73.00
CA LYS A 9 2.16 7.63 71.70
C LYS A 9 2.50 8.85 70.81
N GLU A 10 3.33 8.65 69.78
CA GLU A 10 3.49 9.61 68.70
C GLU A 10 2.20 9.62 67.86
N ILE A 11 1.46 10.69 67.94
CA ILE A 11 0.35 10.97 67.01
C ILE A 11 0.97 11.47 65.74
N LYS A 12 1.05 10.57 64.73
CA LYS A 12 1.42 10.91 63.37
C LYS A 12 0.34 11.83 62.79
N THR A 13 0.61 13.13 62.70
CA THR A 13 -0.28 14.09 62.05
C THR A 13 -0.41 13.70 60.58
N MET A 14 -1.58 13.14 60.20
CA MET A 14 -2.01 13.03 58.85
C MET A 14 -2.09 14.42 58.23
N LYS A 15 -1.21 14.69 57.26
CA LYS A 15 -1.36 15.83 56.38
C LYS A 15 -2.58 15.54 55.50
N PHE A 16 -3.69 16.19 55.80
CA PHE A 16 -4.80 16.30 54.85
C PHE A 16 -4.31 17.18 53.72
N TYR A 17 -4.14 16.61 52.55
CA TYR A 17 -4.04 17.39 51.34
C TYR A 17 -5.41 17.97 51.06
N GLU A 18 -5.56 19.25 51.21
CA GLU A 18 -6.74 19.98 50.73
C GLU A 18 -6.73 19.85 49.21
N ILE A 19 -7.58 18.93 48.71
CA ILE A 19 -7.89 18.83 47.28
C ILE A 19 -8.76 20.06 47.00
N ASN A 20 -8.17 21.08 46.36
CA ASN A 20 -8.93 22.23 45.93
C ASN A 20 -9.87 21.84 44.78
N LEU A 21 -11.06 21.42 45.08
CA LEU A 21 -12.11 21.04 44.11
C LEU A 21 -12.49 22.19 43.17
N GLN A 22 -12.16 23.42 43.49
CA GLN A 22 -12.37 24.57 42.60
C GLN A 22 -11.44 24.57 41.39
N LEU A 23 -10.28 23.90 41.42
CA LEU A 23 -9.43 23.73 40.27
C LEU A 23 -10.04 22.80 39.21
N PHE A 24 -10.97 21.97 39.58
CA PHE A 24 -11.71 21.09 38.65
C PHE A 24 -13.08 21.67 38.24
N ALA A 25 -13.56 22.72 38.88
CA ALA A 25 -14.85 23.31 38.61
C ALA A 25 -14.86 24.42 37.57
N ASN A 26 -13.67 24.90 37.12
CA ASN A 26 -13.58 26.00 36.15
C ASN A 26 -13.08 25.59 34.76
N GLU A 27 -12.78 24.34 34.55
CA GLU A 27 -12.62 23.81 33.17
C GLU A 27 -13.92 23.12 32.81
N LEU A 28 -14.89 23.91 32.36
CA LEU A 28 -15.93 23.40 31.52
C LEU A 28 -15.20 22.79 30.32
N GLN A 29 -15.07 21.47 30.29
CA GLN A 29 -14.73 20.76 29.07
C GLN A 29 -15.89 20.92 28.10
N THR A 30 -16.01 22.11 27.55
CA THR A 30 -16.89 22.35 26.43
C THR A 30 -16.14 21.86 25.19
N THR A 31 -16.81 21.08 24.39
CA THR A 31 -16.43 20.73 23.01
C THR A 31 -16.16 22.01 22.16
N LEU A 32 -16.27 23.19 22.74
CA LEU A 32 -16.17 24.51 22.12
C LEU A 32 -14.83 25.25 22.37
N LEU A 33 -13.94 24.78 23.26
CA LEU A 33 -12.64 25.42 23.48
C LEU A 33 -11.56 24.78 22.62
N SER A 34 -11.22 25.48 21.55
CA SER A 34 -9.97 25.45 20.75
C SER A 34 -9.23 24.10 20.60
N GLY A 35 -9.91 23.07 20.15
CA GLY A 35 -9.27 21.82 19.75
C GLY A 35 -10.07 20.61 20.24
N LEU A 36 -10.23 19.64 19.32
CA LEU A 36 -10.72 18.32 19.69
C LEU A 36 -9.92 17.79 20.90
N SER A 37 -10.60 17.17 21.86
CA SER A 37 -9.90 16.44 22.92
C SER A 37 -8.93 15.44 22.28
N ALA A 38 -7.79 15.17 22.91
CA ALA A 38 -6.79 14.24 22.40
C ALA A 38 -7.41 12.86 22.07
N GLU A 39 -8.40 12.43 22.84
CA GLU A 39 -9.14 11.17 22.65
C GLU A 39 -9.98 11.17 21.38
N MET A 40 -10.74 12.25 21.11
CA MET A 40 -11.52 12.38 19.87
C MET A 40 -10.61 12.42 18.63
N LYS A 41 -9.50 13.12 18.73
CA LYS A 41 -8.50 13.18 17.67
C LYS A 41 -7.93 11.80 17.36
N THR A 42 -7.58 11.05 18.40
CA THR A 42 -7.09 9.67 18.28
C THR A 42 -8.14 8.77 17.65
N PHE A 43 -9.43 8.92 18.01
CA PHE A 43 -10.51 8.13 17.43
C PHE A 43 -10.66 8.39 15.92
N TYR A 44 -10.67 9.64 15.47
CA TYR A 44 -10.73 9.96 14.04
C TYR A 44 -9.48 9.48 13.30
N ASP A 45 -8.30 9.63 13.88
CA ASP A 45 -7.05 9.14 13.31
C ASP A 45 -7.09 7.62 13.11
N MET A 46 -7.52 6.85 14.11
CA MET A 46 -7.65 5.39 14.01
C MET A 46 -8.66 4.98 12.94
N THR A 47 -9.83 5.60 12.92
CA THR A 47 -10.88 5.29 11.94
C THR A 47 -10.41 5.55 10.51
N LEU A 48 -9.72 6.65 10.27
CA LEU A 48 -9.22 6.99 8.95
C LEU A 48 -8.08 6.04 8.52
N ILE A 49 -7.15 5.73 9.42
CA ILE A 49 -6.02 4.83 9.14
C ILE A 49 -6.52 3.42 8.86
N ASP A 50 -7.48 2.90 9.63
CA ASP A 50 -8.03 1.56 9.44
C ASP A 50 -8.72 1.43 8.08
N GLU A 51 -9.53 2.40 7.68
CA GLU A 51 -10.15 2.41 6.35
C GLU A 51 -9.13 2.56 5.21
N ALA A 52 -8.07 3.34 5.40
CA ALA A 52 -7.03 3.52 4.40
C ALA A 52 -6.19 2.26 4.22
N THR A 53 -5.80 1.58 5.29
CA THR A 53 -4.92 0.40 5.23
C THR A 53 -5.57 -0.77 4.53
N SER A 54 -6.88 -0.93 4.62
CA SER A 54 -7.62 -1.99 3.93
C SER A 54 -7.49 -1.93 2.39
N ASN A 55 -7.21 -0.75 1.84
CA ASN A 55 -7.11 -0.52 0.39
C ASN A 55 -5.66 -0.49 -0.14
N LEU A 56 -4.64 -0.60 0.71
CA LEU A 56 -3.24 -0.57 0.31
C LEU A 56 -2.73 -1.97 -0.07
N VAL A 57 -2.76 -2.32 -1.34
CA VAL A 57 -2.31 -3.62 -1.85
C VAL A 57 -0.92 -3.52 -2.51
N HIS A 58 -0.71 -2.54 -3.39
CA HIS A 58 0.54 -2.39 -4.15
C HIS A 58 1.73 -1.93 -3.29
N ASP A 59 1.48 -1.40 -2.09
CA ASP A 59 2.50 -0.95 -1.14
C ASP A 59 3.16 -2.09 -0.34
N GLN A 60 2.51 -3.25 -0.24
CA GLN A 60 2.89 -4.31 0.69
C GLN A 60 4.20 -5.02 0.33
N PHE A 61 4.53 -5.09 -0.95
CA PHE A 61 5.62 -5.92 -1.47
C PHE A 61 6.87 -5.12 -1.86
N GLY A 62 6.84 -3.80 -1.71
CA GLY A 62 7.95 -2.91 -1.98
C GLY A 62 8.98 -2.85 -0.85
N GLN A 63 10.22 -2.51 -1.20
CA GLN A 63 11.24 -2.20 -0.21
C GLN A 63 10.95 -0.85 0.44
N LYS A 64 10.56 -0.84 1.72
CA LYS A 64 10.26 0.39 2.45
C LYS A 64 11.53 1.05 2.96
N ARG A 65 11.77 2.30 2.56
CA ARG A 65 12.89 3.13 3.05
C ARG A 65 12.39 4.54 3.34
N PRO A 66 12.14 4.89 4.62
CA PRO A 66 11.73 6.23 4.99
C PRO A 66 12.89 7.23 4.87
N ILE A 67 12.59 8.45 4.44
CA ILE A 67 13.52 9.58 4.51
C ILE A 67 13.48 10.13 5.94
N PRO A 68 14.63 10.33 6.60
CA PRO A 68 14.64 10.95 7.93
C PRO A 68 14.06 12.38 7.87
N ALA A 69 13.45 12.81 8.98
CA ALA A 69 12.97 14.17 9.11
C ALA A 69 14.12 15.16 8.84
N ASN A 70 13.85 16.22 8.08
CA ASN A 70 14.85 17.20 7.60
C ASN A 70 15.89 16.64 6.61
N GLY A 71 15.70 15.44 6.07
CA GLY A 71 16.60 14.81 5.08
C GLY A 71 16.39 15.25 3.63
N GLY A 72 15.55 16.27 3.36
CA GLY A 72 15.23 16.71 2.02
C GLY A 72 14.02 15.99 1.41
N LYS A 73 13.76 16.23 0.11
CA LYS A 73 12.64 15.65 -0.64
C LYS A 73 13.04 14.47 -1.53
N THR A 74 14.31 14.12 -1.56
CA THR A 74 14.85 13.10 -2.47
C THR A 74 15.58 12.04 -1.67
N ILE A 75 15.40 10.79 -2.08
CA ILE A 75 16.19 9.65 -1.61
C ILE A 75 16.89 9.01 -2.78
N GLU A 76 18.13 8.55 -2.55
CA GLU A 76 18.87 7.78 -3.51
C GLU A 76 18.91 6.31 -3.12
N PHE A 77 18.43 5.46 -4.02
CA PHE A 77 18.60 4.01 -3.93
C PHE A 77 19.87 3.64 -4.69
N ARG A 78 20.81 3.01 -4.01
CA ARG A 78 22.07 2.55 -4.60
C ARG A 78 21.96 1.09 -4.98
N LYS A 79 22.32 0.80 -6.23
CA LYS A 79 22.38 -0.56 -6.77
C LYS A 79 23.80 -0.85 -7.19
N PHE A 80 24.32 -1.98 -6.72
CA PHE A 80 25.60 -2.50 -7.17
C PHE A 80 25.39 -3.43 -8.36
N ALA A 81 26.15 -3.23 -9.43
CA ALA A 81 26.12 -4.17 -10.55
C ALA A 81 26.81 -5.48 -10.16
N PRO A 82 26.26 -6.64 -10.55
CA PRO A 82 26.90 -7.91 -10.32
C PRO A 82 28.26 -7.96 -11.04
N LEU A 83 29.27 -8.52 -10.39
CA LEU A 83 30.57 -8.72 -11.00
C LEU A 83 30.50 -9.82 -12.08
N ALA A 84 31.24 -9.65 -13.16
CA ALA A 84 31.39 -10.68 -14.18
C ALA A 84 32.06 -11.92 -13.57
N LYS A 85 31.67 -13.10 -14.04
CA LYS A 85 32.29 -14.37 -13.62
C LYS A 85 33.81 -14.33 -13.80
N ALA A 86 34.56 -14.77 -12.79
CA ALA A 86 36.02 -14.92 -12.87
C ALA A 86 36.36 -16.31 -13.42
N THR A 87 36.26 -16.47 -14.73
CA THR A 87 36.47 -17.76 -15.42
C THR A 87 37.90 -17.99 -15.88
N THR A 88 38.77 -16.96 -15.79
CA THR A 88 40.18 -17.09 -16.17
C THR A 88 40.97 -17.73 -15.05
N PRO A 89 41.66 -18.86 -15.26
CA PRO A 89 42.55 -19.46 -14.28
C PRO A 89 43.66 -18.50 -13.86
N LEU A 90 44.03 -18.53 -12.59
CA LEU A 90 45.13 -17.72 -12.09
C LEU A 90 46.47 -18.30 -12.57
N THR A 91 47.40 -17.42 -12.95
CA THR A 91 48.77 -17.81 -13.26
C THR A 91 49.59 -17.77 -11.97
N GLU A 92 50.34 -18.82 -11.71
CA GLU A 92 51.18 -18.93 -10.51
C GLU A 92 52.22 -17.78 -10.49
N GLY A 93 52.29 -17.11 -9.34
CA GLY A 93 53.23 -15.97 -9.13
C GLY A 93 52.81 -14.65 -9.75
N VAL A 94 51.64 -14.55 -10.41
CA VAL A 94 51.14 -13.31 -11.02
C VAL A 94 49.89 -12.84 -10.26
N THR A 95 49.93 -11.62 -9.75
CA THR A 95 48.75 -11.00 -9.11
C THR A 95 47.76 -10.54 -10.19
N PRO A 96 46.51 -11.01 -10.20
CA PRO A 96 45.50 -10.58 -11.17
C PRO A 96 45.08 -9.13 -10.92
N ASP A 97 44.64 -8.47 -11.97
CA ASP A 97 44.07 -7.13 -11.89
C ASP A 97 42.75 -7.15 -11.10
N GLY A 98 42.63 -6.23 -10.14
CA GLY A 98 41.42 -6.05 -9.35
C GLY A 98 40.27 -5.49 -10.21
N LYS A 99 39.04 -5.87 -9.87
CA LYS A 99 37.82 -5.31 -10.48
C LYS A 99 37.22 -4.22 -9.60
N SER A 100 36.78 -3.12 -10.22
CA SER A 100 36.09 -2.04 -9.54
C SER A 100 34.60 -2.35 -9.38
N LEU A 101 33.99 -1.89 -8.28
CA LEU A 101 32.54 -1.94 -8.09
C LEU A 101 31.86 -0.83 -8.89
N SER A 102 30.89 -1.20 -9.70
CA SER A 102 30.02 -0.25 -10.39
C SER A 102 28.76 -0.03 -9.59
N VAL A 103 28.45 1.23 -9.29
CA VAL A 103 27.27 1.65 -8.52
C VAL A 103 26.40 2.51 -9.41
N SER A 104 25.13 2.17 -9.53
CA SER A 104 24.11 3.03 -10.13
C SER A 104 23.18 3.55 -9.03
N THR A 105 22.77 4.82 -9.15
CA THR A 105 21.83 5.47 -8.23
C THR A 105 20.52 5.70 -8.93
N ILE A 106 19.42 5.45 -8.22
CA ILE A 106 18.06 5.77 -8.64
C ILE A 106 17.52 6.76 -7.62
N THR A 107 17.12 7.94 -8.08
CA THR A 107 16.59 9.00 -7.21
C THR A 107 15.08 8.97 -7.23
N ALA A 108 14.45 8.92 -6.04
CA ALA A 108 13.02 9.08 -5.86
C ALA A 108 12.72 10.40 -5.17
N THR A 109 11.77 11.16 -5.70
CA THR A 109 11.31 12.42 -5.11
C THR A 109 9.91 12.23 -4.55
N VAL A 110 9.74 12.57 -3.26
CA VAL A 110 8.45 12.43 -2.58
C VAL A 110 7.54 13.61 -2.88
N ASN A 111 6.25 13.31 -3.06
CA ASN A 111 5.19 14.27 -3.24
C ASN A 111 4.19 14.19 -2.08
N GLN A 112 3.55 15.33 -1.80
CA GLN A 112 2.49 15.41 -0.81
C GLN A 112 1.13 15.31 -1.50
N TYR A 113 0.29 14.42 -0.97
CA TYR A 113 -1.09 14.20 -1.39
C TYR A 113 -2.02 14.54 -0.23
N GLY A 114 -3.23 14.96 -0.52
CA GLY A 114 -4.23 15.24 0.50
C GLY A 114 -5.51 15.79 -0.09
N ASP A 115 -6.59 15.62 0.67
CA ASP A 115 -7.90 16.16 0.34
C ASP A 115 -8.68 16.49 1.62
N TYR A 116 -9.75 17.27 1.52
CA TYR A 116 -10.55 17.66 2.66
C TYR A 116 -12.01 17.93 2.29
N ILE A 117 -12.89 17.72 3.25
CA ILE A 117 -14.32 18.03 3.15
C ILE A 117 -14.63 19.14 4.15
N THR A 118 -15.38 20.13 3.72
CA THR A 118 -15.92 21.20 4.57
C THR A 118 -17.41 20.98 4.81
N GLN A 119 -17.84 21.26 6.03
CA GLN A 119 -19.26 21.18 6.42
C GLN A 119 -19.69 22.51 7.06
N SER A 120 -20.96 22.87 6.84
CA SER A 120 -21.55 24.04 7.50
C SER A 120 -22.15 23.64 8.86
N ASP A 121 -22.25 24.61 9.75
CA ASP A 121 -22.88 24.46 11.06
C ASP A 121 -24.34 24.06 10.97
N VAL A 122 -25.07 24.61 10.00
CA VAL A 122 -26.49 24.28 9.75
C VAL A 122 -26.64 22.81 9.35
N LEU A 123 -25.75 22.28 8.50
CA LEU A 123 -25.78 20.89 8.11
C LEU A 123 -25.52 19.96 9.31
N GLU A 124 -24.58 20.31 10.17
CA GLU A 124 -24.27 19.52 11.38
C GLU A 124 -25.44 19.51 12.37
N LEU A 125 -26.18 20.62 12.49
CA LEU A 125 -27.35 20.74 13.38
C LEU A 125 -28.62 20.08 12.81
N THR A 126 -28.76 20.01 11.49
CA THR A 126 -29.95 19.48 10.82
C THR A 126 -29.84 18.03 10.37
N SER A 127 -28.62 17.52 10.26
CA SER A 127 -28.37 16.12 9.87
C SER A 127 -28.76 15.15 10.96
N LEU A 128 -29.45 14.07 10.56
CA LEU A 128 -29.77 12.95 11.45
C LEU A 128 -28.54 12.08 11.76
N ASP A 129 -27.59 12.03 10.86
CA ASP A 129 -26.38 11.21 10.96
C ASP A 129 -25.18 12.04 11.38
N ASN A 130 -24.19 11.39 12.00
CA ASN A 130 -22.90 12.03 12.28
C ASN A 130 -22.08 12.18 11.00
N THR A 131 -22.32 13.29 10.30
CA THR A 131 -21.72 13.59 8.99
C THR A 131 -20.20 13.68 9.05
N ILE A 132 -19.60 14.09 10.17
CA ILE A 132 -18.14 14.17 10.37
C ILE A 132 -17.53 12.76 10.38
N LEU A 133 -18.18 11.81 11.06
CA LEU A 133 -17.67 10.43 11.12
C LEU A 133 -17.73 9.75 9.76
N GLU A 134 -18.83 9.90 9.03
CA GLU A 134 -18.97 9.36 7.67
C GLU A 134 -17.99 10.02 6.69
N ALA A 135 -17.79 11.33 6.78
CA ALA A 135 -16.78 12.05 6.01
C ALA A 135 -15.35 11.50 6.29
N THR A 136 -15.05 11.18 7.56
CA THR A 136 -13.74 10.61 7.93
C THR A 136 -13.54 9.24 7.31
N LYS A 137 -14.54 8.36 7.29
CA LYS A 137 -14.46 7.05 6.63
C LYS A 137 -14.26 7.17 5.11
N LEU A 138 -15.03 8.04 4.46
CA LEU A 138 -14.91 8.26 3.01
C LEU A 138 -13.53 8.81 2.64
N LEU A 139 -13.01 9.77 3.42
CA LEU A 139 -11.67 10.31 3.25
C LEU A 139 -10.59 9.26 3.51
N GLY A 140 -10.80 8.34 4.46
CA GLY A 140 -9.91 7.21 4.71
C GLY A 140 -9.80 6.29 3.49
N ARG A 141 -10.94 5.88 2.92
CA ARG A 141 -10.95 5.09 1.67
C ARG A 141 -10.27 5.82 0.52
N GLN A 142 -10.60 7.09 0.33
CA GLN A 142 -9.97 7.91 -0.70
C GLN A 142 -8.45 7.98 -0.51
N ALA A 143 -7.98 8.19 0.72
CA ALA A 143 -6.56 8.21 1.03
C ALA A 143 -5.86 6.89 0.66
N GLY A 144 -6.45 5.76 1.06
CA GLY A 144 -5.93 4.42 0.73
C GLY A 144 -5.85 4.19 -0.76
N VAL A 145 -6.94 4.42 -1.49
CA VAL A 145 -6.99 4.26 -2.96
C VAL A 145 -6.01 5.20 -3.66
N THR A 146 -5.92 6.47 -3.23
CA THR A 146 -5.00 7.45 -3.82
C THR A 146 -3.54 7.03 -3.64
N LEU A 147 -3.14 6.64 -2.43
CA LEU A 147 -1.77 6.22 -2.14
C LEU A 147 -1.42 4.89 -2.83
N ASP A 148 -2.36 3.97 -2.96
CA ASP A 148 -2.19 2.72 -3.70
C ASP A 148 -2.05 2.98 -5.21
N THR A 149 -2.86 3.90 -5.77
CA THR A 149 -2.81 4.32 -7.17
C THR A 149 -1.46 4.93 -7.54
N VAL A 150 -0.88 5.76 -6.66
CA VAL A 150 0.46 6.35 -6.88
C VAL A 150 1.53 5.25 -7.03
N VAL A 151 1.50 4.24 -6.16
CA VAL A 151 2.43 3.11 -6.26
C VAL A 151 2.12 2.27 -7.50
N ARG A 152 0.85 1.92 -7.75
CA ARG A 152 0.39 1.15 -8.89
C ARG A 152 0.85 1.74 -10.23
N ASP A 153 0.71 3.05 -10.41
CA ASP A 153 1.04 3.70 -11.68
C ASP A 153 2.55 3.69 -11.93
N VAL A 154 3.37 3.80 -10.88
CA VAL A 154 4.83 3.61 -10.98
C VAL A 154 5.16 2.17 -11.39
N LEU A 155 4.54 1.16 -10.77
CA LEU A 155 4.76 -0.25 -11.14
C LEU A 155 4.36 -0.53 -12.60
N ASN A 156 3.29 0.12 -13.06
CA ASN A 156 2.82 0.00 -14.44
C ASN A 156 3.63 0.81 -15.47
N SER A 157 4.55 1.68 -15.04
CA SER A 157 5.47 2.38 -15.95
C SER A 157 6.61 1.49 -16.43
N GLY A 158 6.83 0.33 -15.82
CA GLY A 158 7.89 -0.61 -16.17
C GLY A 158 7.83 -1.07 -17.63
N THR A 159 9.01 -1.25 -18.25
CA THR A 159 9.15 -1.64 -19.66
C THR A 159 9.13 -3.15 -19.90
N ASN A 160 9.24 -3.97 -18.83
CA ASN A 160 9.24 -5.42 -18.93
C ASN A 160 7.81 -5.95 -19.04
N VAL A 161 7.27 -5.94 -20.25
CA VAL A 161 5.89 -6.31 -20.56
C VAL A 161 5.83 -7.66 -21.28
N THR A 162 4.82 -8.44 -20.96
CA THR A 162 4.44 -9.67 -21.66
C THR A 162 2.97 -9.56 -22.02
N TYR A 163 2.64 -9.83 -23.27
CA TYR A 163 1.25 -9.84 -23.75
C TYR A 163 0.75 -11.29 -23.80
N CYS A 164 -0.49 -11.51 -23.35
CA CYS A 164 -1.12 -12.83 -23.50
C CYS A 164 -1.33 -13.15 -24.97
N PRO A 165 -1.01 -14.39 -25.43
CA PRO A 165 -1.26 -14.79 -26.79
C PRO A 165 -2.77 -14.87 -27.07
N LYS A 166 -3.14 -14.74 -28.34
CA LYS A 166 -4.50 -15.08 -28.79
C LYS A 166 -4.60 -16.59 -28.90
N VAL A 167 -5.67 -17.13 -28.39
CA VAL A 167 -5.96 -18.56 -28.47
C VAL A 167 -7.16 -18.77 -29.41
N ALA A 168 -6.91 -19.36 -30.55
CA ALA A 168 -7.98 -19.72 -31.51
C ALA A 168 -8.82 -20.90 -30.99
N ALA A 169 -9.99 -21.12 -31.59
CA ALA A 169 -10.90 -22.21 -31.19
C ALA A 169 -10.28 -23.61 -31.35
N ASP A 170 -9.31 -23.77 -32.25
CA ASP A 170 -8.51 -25.00 -32.46
C ASP A 170 -7.36 -25.16 -31.43
N GLY A 171 -7.19 -24.24 -30.52
CA GLY A 171 -6.08 -24.22 -29.54
C GLY A 171 -4.78 -23.64 -30.07
N THR A 172 -4.75 -23.12 -31.31
CA THR A 172 -3.54 -22.48 -31.87
C THR A 172 -3.30 -21.14 -31.20
N GLU A 173 -2.08 -20.94 -30.70
CA GLU A 173 -1.66 -19.70 -30.08
C GLU A 173 -0.95 -18.78 -31.07
N THR A 174 -1.39 -17.53 -31.13
CA THR A 174 -0.72 -16.48 -31.91
C THR A 174 -0.12 -15.44 -30.95
N ALA A 175 1.17 -15.22 -31.04
CA ALA A 175 1.87 -14.25 -30.21
C ALA A 175 1.38 -12.82 -30.50
N VAL A 176 1.19 -12.04 -29.44
CA VAL A 176 0.83 -10.62 -29.50
C VAL A 176 2.01 -9.79 -29.04
N THR A 177 2.35 -8.74 -29.79
CA THR A 177 3.52 -7.88 -29.52
C THR A 177 3.15 -6.49 -29.04
N SER A 178 1.86 -6.14 -29.01
CA SER A 178 1.40 -4.82 -28.62
C SER A 178 0.02 -4.91 -27.94
N ARG A 179 -0.29 -3.94 -27.09
CA ARG A 179 -1.57 -3.84 -26.38
C ARG A 179 -2.77 -3.80 -27.32
N ASN A 180 -2.65 -3.09 -28.45
CA ASN A 180 -3.74 -2.97 -29.43
C ASN A 180 -4.03 -4.30 -30.15
N GLY A 181 -3.10 -5.24 -30.09
CA GLY A 181 -3.30 -6.57 -30.65
C GLY A 181 -4.10 -7.53 -29.76
N LEU A 182 -4.35 -7.18 -28.51
CA LEU A 182 -5.11 -8.04 -27.58
C LEU A 182 -6.61 -8.05 -27.91
N ASP A 183 -7.21 -9.24 -27.84
CA ASP A 183 -8.66 -9.43 -28.01
C ASP A 183 -9.26 -10.31 -26.89
N ALA A 184 -10.53 -10.61 -26.95
CA ALA A 184 -11.23 -11.38 -25.93
C ALA A 184 -10.68 -12.82 -25.74
N THR A 185 -9.89 -13.33 -26.69
CA THR A 185 -9.22 -14.64 -26.59
C THR A 185 -7.84 -14.57 -25.91
N SER A 186 -7.33 -13.36 -25.70
CA SER A 186 -6.02 -13.12 -25.07
C SER A 186 -6.14 -13.12 -23.53
N GLN A 187 -6.54 -14.26 -22.98
CA GLN A 187 -6.75 -14.43 -21.54
C GLN A 187 -5.45 -14.82 -20.82
N LEU A 188 -5.39 -14.53 -19.51
CA LEU A 188 -4.32 -15.03 -18.66
C LEU A 188 -4.54 -16.53 -18.40
N THR A 189 -3.60 -17.37 -18.80
CA THR A 189 -3.62 -18.83 -18.61
C THR A 189 -2.48 -19.28 -17.70
N VAL A 190 -2.59 -20.49 -17.15
CA VAL A 190 -1.52 -21.11 -16.33
C VAL A 190 -0.21 -21.22 -17.11
N LYS A 191 -0.27 -21.52 -18.41
CA LYS A 191 0.90 -21.56 -19.29
C LYS A 191 1.64 -20.21 -19.34
N VAL A 192 0.93 -19.10 -19.47
CA VAL A 192 1.52 -17.75 -19.46
C VAL A 192 2.18 -17.46 -18.11
N ILE A 193 1.55 -17.87 -16.99
CA ILE A 193 2.12 -17.71 -15.64
C ILE A 193 3.45 -18.48 -15.54
N GLN A 194 3.50 -19.72 -16.01
CA GLN A 194 4.73 -20.54 -16.01
C GLN A 194 5.83 -19.90 -16.87
N GLN A 195 5.49 -19.31 -18.02
CA GLN A 195 6.44 -18.55 -18.86
C GLN A 195 6.99 -17.33 -18.14
N VAL A 196 6.15 -16.57 -17.45
CA VAL A 196 6.55 -15.38 -16.66
C VAL A 196 7.46 -15.78 -15.51
N VAL A 197 7.12 -16.85 -14.78
CA VAL A 197 7.96 -17.38 -13.71
C VAL A 197 9.31 -17.86 -14.24
N ALA A 198 9.34 -18.54 -15.37
CA ALA A 198 10.60 -18.94 -16.03
C ALA A 198 11.44 -17.72 -16.43
N LYS A 199 10.80 -16.64 -16.93
CA LYS A 199 11.46 -15.37 -17.26
C LYS A 199 12.06 -14.70 -16.01
N LEU A 200 11.32 -14.62 -14.90
CA LEU A 200 11.82 -14.06 -13.63
C LEU A 200 13.00 -14.87 -13.08
N ARG A 201 12.89 -16.21 -13.08
CA ARG A 201 13.99 -17.10 -12.66
C ARG A 201 15.22 -16.98 -13.59
N GLY A 202 15.00 -16.88 -14.88
CA GLY A 202 16.08 -16.65 -15.86
C GLY A 202 16.82 -15.32 -15.65
N GLN A 203 16.14 -14.33 -15.07
CA GLN A 203 16.71 -13.04 -14.67
C GLN A 203 17.29 -13.04 -13.26
N ASN A 204 17.33 -14.20 -12.58
CA ASN A 204 17.76 -14.36 -11.20
C ASN A 204 16.99 -13.45 -10.22
N ALA A 205 15.70 -13.21 -10.46
CA ALA A 205 14.86 -12.46 -9.54
C ALA A 205 14.64 -13.26 -8.24
N PRO A 206 14.97 -12.71 -7.07
CA PRO A 206 14.71 -13.39 -5.80
C PRO A 206 13.21 -13.42 -5.51
N THR A 207 12.79 -14.40 -4.71
CA THR A 207 11.39 -14.60 -4.32
C THR A 207 11.09 -13.95 -2.99
N ILE A 208 9.87 -13.44 -2.82
CA ILE A 208 9.35 -12.90 -1.55
C ILE A 208 8.81 -14.08 -0.72
N ASN A 209 9.43 -14.39 0.41
CA ASN A 209 9.07 -15.53 1.27
C ASN A 209 8.98 -16.87 0.51
N GLY A 210 9.89 -17.10 -0.44
CA GLY A 210 9.95 -18.35 -1.21
C GLY A 210 9.03 -18.40 -2.43
N LYS A 211 8.24 -17.35 -2.71
CA LYS A 211 7.27 -17.27 -3.82
C LYS A 211 7.32 -15.92 -4.50
N TYR A 212 6.92 -15.87 -5.76
CA TYR A 212 6.63 -14.60 -6.41
C TYR A 212 5.22 -14.14 -6.02
N VAL A 213 4.97 -12.84 -6.12
CA VAL A 213 3.65 -12.28 -5.86
C VAL A 213 3.06 -11.75 -7.16
N ALA A 214 1.80 -12.08 -7.43
CA ALA A 214 1.06 -11.52 -8.54
C ALA A 214 -0.12 -10.72 -8.04
N ILE A 215 -0.21 -9.44 -8.46
CA ILE A 215 -1.37 -8.58 -8.20
C ILE A 215 -2.28 -8.64 -9.42
N ILE A 216 -3.51 -9.07 -9.22
CA ILE A 216 -4.45 -9.40 -10.29
C ILE A 216 -5.82 -8.74 -10.07
N HIS A 217 -6.47 -8.34 -11.17
CA HIS A 217 -7.86 -7.86 -11.13
C HIS A 217 -8.83 -9.04 -10.95
N PRO A 218 -9.93 -8.88 -10.17
CA PRO A 218 -10.90 -9.96 -9.94
C PRO A 218 -11.50 -10.58 -11.24
N TYR A 219 -11.66 -9.81 -12.31
CA TYR A 219 -12.17 -10.31 -13.57
C TYR A 219 -11.18 -11.23 -14.30
N VAL A 220 -9.90 -10.90 -14.24
CA VAL A 220 -8.85 -11.79 -14.79
C VAL A 220 -8.69 -13.03 -13.92
N ALA A 221 -8.85 -12.87 -12.62
CA ALA A 221 -8.88 -14.00 -11.68
C ALA A 221 -10.00 -14.98 -11.98
N TYR A 222 -11.19 -14.47 -12.30
CA TYR A 222 -12.32 -15.31 -12.73
C TYR A 222 -11.99 -16.14 -13.98
N ASP A 223 -11.38 -15.53 -15.00
CA ASP A 223 -10.98 -16.24 -16.22
C ASP A 223 -9.91 -17.30 -15.92
N LEU A 224 -8.94 -16.97 -15.08
CA LEU A 224 -7.87 -17.89 -14.66
C LEU A 224 -8.42 -19.12 -13.91
N MET A 225 -9.38 -18.93 -12.99
CA MET A 225 -10.00 -20.02 -12.25
C MET A 225 -10.83 -20.98 -13.15
N ARG A 226 -11.17 -20.56 -14.36
CA ARG A 226 -11.85 -21.39 -15.36
C ARG A 226 -10.91 -22.13 -16.30
N ASP A 227 -9.61 -21.85 -16.24
CA ASP A 227 -8.60 -22.56 -17.01
C ASP A 227 -8.55 -24.04 -16.59
N LYS A 228 -8.52 -24.93 -17.58
CA LYS A 228 -8.50 -26.38 -17.34
C LYS A 228 -7.29 -26.80 -16.51
N GLU A 229 -6.11 -26.24 -16.81
CA GLU A 229 -4.88 -26.54 -16.08
C GLU A 229 -4.96 -26.06 -14.62
N TRP A 230 -5.63 -24.93 -14.36
CA TRP A 230 -5.91 -24.45 -13.01
C TRP A 230 -6.79 -25.42 -12.24
N ILE A 231 -7.91 -25.83 -12.83
CA ILE A 231 -8.88 -26.74 -12.21
C ILE A 231 -8.22 -28.08 -11.89
N GLU A 232 -7.40 -28.63 -12.81
CA GLU A 232 -6.70 -29.88 -12.60
C GLU A 232 -5.66 -29.79 -11.48
N ALA A 233 -4.88 -28.72 -11.41
CA ALA A 233 -3.90 -28.52 -10.35
C ALA A 233 -4.53 -28.44 -8.96
N HIS A 234 -5.72 -27.84 -8.84
CA HIS A 234 -6.40 -27.65 -7.56
C HIS A 234 -7.24 -28.84 -7.11
N LYS A 235 -7.62 -29.75 -8.01
CA LYS A 235 -8.37 -30.97 -7.64
C LYS A 235 -7.65 -31.85 -6.63
N TYR A 236 -6.32 -31.84 -6.65
CA TYR A 236 -5.49 -32.70 -5.80
C TYR A 236 -4.94 -32.00 -4.55
N THR A 237 -4.98 -30.67 -4.48
CA THR A 237 -4.27 -29.93 -3.45
C THR A 237 -5.17 -29.53 -2.27
N ASN A 238 -6.33 -28.95 -2.51
CA ASN A 238 -7.30 -28.64 -1.46
C ASN A 238 -8.66 -28.27 -2.09
N PRO A 239 -9.67 -29.14 -2.04
CA PRO A 239 -10.97 -28.88 -2.66
C PRO A 239 -11.75 -27.71 -2.00
N THR A 240 -11.42 -27.35 -0.76
CA THR A 240 -12.11 -26.28 -0.02
C THR A 240 -11.86 -24.90 -0.66
N ASN A 241 -10.64 -24.61 -1.11
CA ASN A 241 -10.29 -23.33 -1.71
C ASN A 241 -11.08 -23.03 -3.00
N LEU A 242 -11.44 -24.05 -3.74
CA LEU A 242 -12.24 -23.90 -4.98
C LEU A 242 -13.64 -23.36 -4.68
N TYR A 243 -14.22 -23.70 -3.53
CA TYR A 243 -15.57 -23.28 -3.12
C TYR A 243 -15.56 -21.89 -2.46
N GLU A 244 -14.44 -21.50 -1.83
CA GLU A 244 -14.30 -20.22 -1.15
C GLU A 244 -13.88 -19.08 -2.10
N GLY A 245 -13.56 -19.40 -3.37
CA GLY A 245 -13.16 -18.40 -4.37
C GLY A 245 -11.77 -17.79 -4.15
N GLU A 246 -10.95 -18.41 -3.31
CA GLU A 246 -9.54 -18.04 -3.21
C GLU A 246 -8.78 -18.46 -4.47
N ILE A 247 -7.98 -17.55 -5.03
CA ILE A 247 -7.13 -17.89 -6.17
C ILE A 247 -6.02 -18.87 -5.75
N GLY A 248 -5.56 -18.80 -4.51
CA GLY A 248 -4.50 -19.66 -3.99
C GLY A 248 -3.15 -19.39 -4.65
N GLU A 249 -2.43 -20.47 -4.94
CA GLU A 249 -1.06 -20.43 -5.45
C GLU A 249 -0.89 -21.41 -6.60
N ILE A 250 -0.23 -20.98 -7.66
CA ILE A 250 0.15 -21.85 -8.78
C ILE A 250 1.55 -21.49 -9.30
N ALA A 251 2.30 -22.50 -9.73
CA ALA A 251 3.65 -22.36 -10.31
C ALA A 251 4.65 -21.57 -9.42
N GLY A 252 4.43 -21.52 -8.09
CA GLY A 252 5.26 -20.77 -7.15
C GLY A 252 4.94 -19.26 -7.12
N VAL A 253 3.73 -18.89 -7.57
CA VAL A 253 3.20 -17.53 -7.50
C VAL A 253 2.02 -17.48 -6.55
N ARG A 254 2.04 -16.54 -5.62
CA ARG A 254 0.92 -16.17 -4.74
C ARG A 254 0.11 -15.05 -5.38
N PHE A 255 -1.18 -15.22 -5.51
CA PHE A 255 -2.07 -14.23 -6.09
C PHE A 255 -2.73 -13.36 -5.02
N VAL A 256 -2.76 -12.04 -5.28
CA VAL A 256 -3.46 -11.04 -4.46
C VAL A 256 -4.42 -10.30 -5.37
N GLN A 257 -5.71 -10.33 -5.02
CA GLN A 257 -6.75 -9.66 -5.79
C GLN A 257 -6.92 -8.21 -5.34
N THR A 258 -7.08 -7.31 -6.29
CA THR A 258 -7.50 -5.94 -6.02
C THR A 258 -8.32 -5.40 -7.19
N THR A 259 -9.38 -4.65 -6.88
CA THR A 259 -10.16 -3.90 -7.88
C THR A 259 -9.37 -2.73 -8.46
N GLU A 260 -8.35 -2.27 -7.74
CA GLU A 260 -7.47 -1.17 -8.13
C GLU A 260 -6.32 -1.61 -9.07
N ALA A 261 -6.27 -2.89 -9.49
CA ALA A 261 -5.32 -3.31 -10.53
C ALA A 261 -5.58 -2.52 -11.83
N LYS A 262 -4.50 -2.02 -12.46
CA LYS A 262 -4.59 -1.11 -13.62
C LYS A 262 -5.37 -1.72 -14.78
N VAL A 263 -6.34 -0.96 -15.25
CA VAL A 263 -7.12 -1.25 -16.45
C VAL A 263 -6.82 -0.16 -17.48
N TYR A 264 -6.36 -0.57 -18.65
CA TYR A 264 -6.07 0.34 -19.77
C TYR A 264 -7.26 0.44 -20.70
N THR A 265 -7.24 1.46 -21.56
CA THR A 265 -8.24 1.68 -22.60
C THR A 265 -8.52 0.42 -23.40
N GLY A 266 -9.80 0.14 -23.62
CA GLY A 266 -10.27 -1.06 -24.32
C GLY A 266 -10.35 -2.31 -23.46
N GLY A 267 -10.39 -2.18 -22.13
CA GLY A 267 -10.56 -3.29 -21.19
C GLY A 267 -9.36 -4.23 -21.14
N VAL A 268 -8.16 -3.69 -21.24
CA VAL A 268 -6.92 -4.44 -21.06
C VAL A 268 -6.48 -4.37 -19.61
N PHE A 269 -6.40 -5.52 -18.97
CA PHE A 269 -6.00 -5.65 -17.57
C PHE A 269 -4.50 -5.84 -17.44
N SER A 270 -3.92 -5.21 -16.43
CA SER A 270 -2.52 -5.37 -16.03
C SER A 270 -2.42 -6.29 -14.83
N THR A 271 -1.73 -7.41 -14.99
CA THR A 271 -1.33 -8.28 -13.88
C THR A 271 0.16 -8.10 -13.62
N LEU A 272 0.53 -7.73 -12.39
CA LEU A 272 1.90 -7.45 -12.01
C LEU A 272 2.51 -8.66 -11.30
N PHE A 273 3.59 -9.23 -11.84
CA PHE A 273 4.37 -10.29 -11.22
C PHE A 273 5.63 -9.68 -10.60
N ILE A 274 5.81 -9.83 -9.31
CA ILE A 274 6.78 -9.09 -8.49
C ILE A 274 7.74 -10.07 -7.82
N GLY A 275 9.04 -9.83 -8.00
CA GLY A 275 10.12 -10.43 -7.23
C GLY A 275 10.58 -9.48 -6.11
N GLU A 276 11.36 -9.99 -5.16
CA GLU A 276 11.90 -9.19 -4.07
C GLU A 276 12.84 -8.08 -4.59
N GLY A 277 12.71 -6.87 -4.04
CA GLY A 277 13.54 -5.73 -4.42
C GLY A 277 13.25 -5.15 -5.81
N ALA A 278 12.11 -5.48 -6.43
CA ALA A 278 11.72 -4.93 -7.73
C ALA A 278 11.51 -3.42 -7.67
N TYR A 279 10.91 -2.92 -6.59
CA TYR A 279 10.60 -1.51 -6.39
C TYR A 279 10.79 -1.07 -4.93
N GLY A 280 10.96 0.22 -4.73
CA GLY A 280 11.03 0.85 -3.42
C GLY A 280 9.84 1.77 -3.20
N VAL A 281 9.36 1.81 -1.96
CA VAL A 281 8.36 2.75 -1.49
C VAL A 281 8.98 3.63 -0.43
N THR A 282 8.77 4.93 -0.55
CA THR A 282 9.41 5.93 0.30
C THR A 282 8.38 6.91 0.83
N GLU A 283 8.51 7.21 2.12
CA GLU A 283 7.78 8.25 2.82
C GLU A 283 8.77 9.07 3.67
N ILE A 284 8.39 10.25 4.12
CA ILE A 284 9.20 11.01 5.09
C ILE A 284 8.79 10.59 6.49
N THR A 285 9.76 10.36 7.37
CA THR A 285 9.51 10.06 8.78
C THR A 285 8.69 11.19 9.42
N GLY A 286 7.50 10.88 9.92
CA GLY A 286 6.54 11.88 10.42
C GLY A 286 5.65 12.51 9.34
N GLY A 287 5.81 12.12 8.06
CA GLY A 287 4.98 12.54 6.92
C GLY A 287 4.03 11.46 6.40
N GLY A 288 3.83 10.38 7.15
CA GLY A 288 2.84 9.36 6.83
C GLY A 288 1.41 9.92 6.81
N LEU A 289 0.43 9.04 6.67
CA LEU A 289 -0.98 9.43 6.66
C LEU A 289 -1.37 10.16 7.96
N GLN A 290 -1.83 11.40 7.83
CA GLN A 290 -2.25 12.26 8.94
C GLN A 290 -3.67 12.73 8.71
N THR A 291 -4.52 12.61 9.71
CA THR A 291 -5.85 13.20 9.75
C THR A 291 -5.79 14.62 10.29
N ILE A 292 -6.53 15.52 9.68
CA ILE A 292 -6.61 16.92 10.10
C ILE A 292 -8.08 17.25 10.29
N VAL A 293 -8.48 17.42 11.56
CA VAL A 293 -9.84 17.85 11.89
C VAL A 293 -9.79 19.27 12.43
N LYS A 294 -10.51 20.17 11.78
CA LYS A 294 -10.68 21.56 12.21
C LYS A 294 -12.12 21.81 12.58
N GLN A 295 -12.36 22.11 13.84
CA GLN A 295 -13.67 22.48 14.34
C GLN A 295 -14.02 23.92 14.01
N LYS A 296 -15.30 24.27 14.19
CA LYS A 296 -15.80 25.64 14.16
C LYS A 296 -14.95 26.53 15.09
N GLY A 297 -14.65 27.75 14.69
CA GLY A 297 -13.80 28.66 15.44
C GLY A 297 -12.29 28.49 15.24
N SER A 298 -11.85 27.41 14.56
CA SER A 298 -10.41 27.17 14.32
C SER A 298 -9.84 27.95 13.14
N ALA A 299 -10.68 28.55 12.30
CA ALA A 299 -10.25 29.24 11.07
C ALA A 299 -9.92 30.73 11.28
N GLY A 300 -10.15 31.30 12.47
CA GLY A 300 -9.89 32.69 12.79
C GLY A 300 -10.59 33.65 11.82
N THR A 301 -9.86 34.65 11.31
CA THR A 301 -10.41 35.68 10.40
C THR A 301 -10.87 35.15 9.03
N ALA A 302 -10.52 33.94 8.66
CA ALA A 302 -11.00 33.30 7.43
C ALA A 302 -12.45 32.81 7.49
N ASP A 303 -12.99 32.63 8.72
CA ASP A 303 -14.38 32.32 9.00
C ASP A 303 -14.87 33.10 10.25
N PRO A 304 -15.15 34.42 10.09
CA PRO A 304 -15.46 35.30 11.23
C PRO A 304 -16.75 34.94 11.98
N LEU A 305 -17.61 34.13 11.38
CA LEU A 305 -18.89 33.70 11.97
C LEU A 305 -18.87 32.25 12.46
N ASP A 306 -17.71 31.60 12.38
CA ASP A 306 -17.49 30.22 12.83
C ASP A 306 -18.49 29.21 12.25
N GLN A 307 -18.82 29.37 10.96
CA GLN A 307 -19.86 28.59 10.27
C GLN A 307 -19.34 27.30 9.65
N ARG A 308 -18.02 27.04 9.65
CA ARG A 308 -17.42 25.91 8.95
C ARG A 308 -16.57 25.03 9.85
N SER A 309 -16.75 23.72 9.67
CA SER A 309 -15.82 22.68 10.13
C SER A 309 -15.22 21.95 8.96
N SER A 310 -14.02 21.37 9.09
CA SER A 310 -13.42 20.59 8.03
C SER A 310 -12.68 19.38 8.57
N VAL A 311 -12.76 18.30 7.79
CA VAL A 311 -11.98 17.07 7.99
C VAL A 311 -11.19 16.82 6.72
N GLY A 312 -9.93 16.49 6.85
CA GLY A 312 -9.06 16.20 5.73
C GLY A 312 -7.93 15.26 6.10
N TRP A 313 -7.23 14.79 5.08
CA TRP A 313 -6.05 13.98 5.24
C TRP A 313 -4.89 14.54 4.42
N LYS A 314 -3.68 14.21 4.82
CA LYS A 314 -2.48 14.45 4.02
C LYS A 314 -1.48 13.32 4.26
N ALA A 315 -0.71 12.98 3.22
CA ALA A 315 0.36 12.02 3.29
C ALA A 315 1.48 12.41 2.31
N ILE A 316 2.71 12.02 2.63
CA ILE A 316 3.87 12.21 1.76
C ILE A 316 4.35 10.83 1.35
N LYS A 317 4.29 10.54 0.05
CA LYS A 317 4.63 9.22 -0.48
C LYS A 317 5.19 9.28 -1.89
N THR A 318 6.03 8.33 -2.23
CA THR A 318 6.45 8.01 -3.59
C THR A 318 6.86 6.55 -3.71
N ALA A 319 6.91 6.07 -4.93
CA ALA A 319 7.48 4.77 -5.26
C ALA A 319 8.43 4.93 -6.46
N GLU A 320 9.36 3.98 -6.61
CA GLU A 320 10.29 3.96 -7.74
C GLU A 320 10.70 2.53 -8.08
N LEU A 321 10.85 2.23 -9.38
CA LEU A 321 11.31 0.94 -9.85
C LEU A 321 12.82 0.82 -9.64
N LEU A 322 13.25 -0.12 -8.78
CA LEU A 322 14.66 -0.33 -8.48
C LEU A 322 15.32 -1.25 -9.50
N ILE A 323 14.69 -2.39 -9.78
CA ILE A 323 15.19 -3.38 -10.74
C ILE A 323 14.03 -3.75 -11.67
N PRO A 324 13.92 -3.10 -12.84
CA PRO A 324 12.83 -3.35 -13.78
C PRO A 324 12.69 -4.82 -14.21
N ASN A 325 13.81 -5.58 -14.21
CA ASN A 325 13.80 -6.98 -14.58
C ASN A 325 13.12 -7.90 -13.55
N TYR A 326 12.97 -7.47 -12.29
CA TYR A 326 12.33 -8.26 -11.23
C TYR A 326 10.81 -8.02 -11.16
N LEU A 327 10.30 -7.17 -12.04
CA LEU A 327 8.89 -6.93 -12.22
C LEU A 327 8.49 -7.24 -13.66
N VAL A 328 7.49 -8.10 -13.85
CA VAL A 328 6.92 -8.39 -15.16
C VAL A 328 5.47 -7.99 -15.16
N ARG A 329 5.09 -7.11 -16.09
CA ARG A 329 3.71 -6.74 -16.33
C ARG A 329 3.13 -7.64 -17.43
N VAL A 330 2.07 -8.35 -17.10
CA VAL A 330 1.32 -9.16 -18.07
C VAL A 330 0.05 -8.41 -18.44
N GLU A 331 -0.15 -8.17 -19.72
CA GLU A 331 -1.36 -7.55 -20.24
C GLU A 331 -2.26 -8.60 -20.87
N SER A 332 -3.51 -8.65 -20.44
CA SER A 332 -4.54 -9.60 -20.86
C SER A 332 -5.89 -8.93 -21.03
N LYS A 333 -6.82 -9.60 -21.71
CA LYS A 333 -8.23 -9.24 -21.72
C LYS A 333 -9.05 -10.33 -21.05
N SER A 334 -10.21 -9.95 -20.52
CA SER A 334 -11.21 -10.87 -20.03
C SER A 334 -12.27 -11.10 -21.12
N ALA A 335 -12.62 -12.34 -21.38
CA ALA A 335 -13.68 -12.65 -22.33
C ALA A 335 -15.05 -12.16 -21.84
N ALA A 336 -15.29 -12.24 -20.53
CA ALA A 336 -16.59 -11.93 -19.95
C ALA A 336 -16.77 -10.43 -19.64
N PHE A 337 -15.68 -9.69 -19.28
CA PHE A 337 -15.80 -8.38 -18.64
C PHE A 337 -15.07 -7.24 -19.34
N SER A 338 -14.19 -7.50 -20.31
CA SER A 338 -13.40 -6.44 -20.96
C SER A 338 -14.22 -5.33 -21.61
N ALA A 339 -15.42 -5.67 -22.14
CA ALA A 339 -16.30 -4.70 -22.80
C ALA A 339 -17.01 -3.75 -21.82
N THR A 340 -17.14 -4.14 -20.55
CA THR A 340 -17.92 -3.43 -19.52
C THR A 340 -17.03 -2.75 -18.46
N THR A 341 -15.73 -2.98 -18.52
CA THR A 341 -14.80 -2.43 -17.52
C THR A 341 -14.21 -1.12 -18.01
N ASN A 342 -14.36 -0.08 -17.19
CA ASN A 342 -13.77 1.23 -17.45
C ASN A 342 -12.28 1.24 -17.08
N GLU A 343 -11.53 2.08 -17.78
CA GLU A 343 -10.13 2.38 -17.41
C GLU A 343 -10.03 3.12 -16.06
N ASN A 344 -8.92 2.90 -15.35
CA ASN A 344 -8.68 3.50 -14.03
C ASN A 344 -7.26 4.07 -13.89
#